data_788e5b92ba5a2938c2d49249bdb27851
#
_entry.id   788e5b92ba5a2938c2d49249bdb27851
#
_cell.length_a   1.000
_cell.length_b   1.000
_cell.length_c   1.000
_cell.angle_alpha   90.00
_cell.angle_beta   90.00
_cell.angle_gamma   90.00
#
_symmetry.space_group_name_H-M   'P 1'
#
loop_
_entity.id
_entity.type
_entity.pdbx_description
1 polymer ?
#
loop_
_entity_poly.entity_id
_entity_poly.type
_entity_poly.pdbx_seq_one_letter_code
_entity_poly.pdbx_strand_id
1 'polypeptide(L)'
;MLHLFLITGRRREDICGLKWDKIDFENHIVCIDTSLLYLPKLGIYESTTKTENTTFLPLPEETMQLLREYRAWYNELRLKNGGRWQDSGFLFVKNNGAPIHPDSFAGWLRKFTKRHDLPHLHPHGFRHTNASMLIGNGVDVVTVANRLGHADVSTTLDIYSHAINEAKAKASETLADVMLRRKKA
;
A
#
# COMPACT_ATOMS: atom_id res chain seq x y z
N MET A 1 7.77 3.79 -4.88
CA MET A 1 6.30 3.76 -5.02
C MET A 1 5.77 2.34 -5.27
N LEU A 2 6.18 1.61 -6.32
CA LEU A 2 5.71 0.23 -6.59
C LEU A 2 5.79 -0.69 -5.36
N HIS A 3 6.93 -0.68 -4.66
CA HIS A 3 7.13 -1.48 -3.44
C HIS A 3 6.08 -1.19 -2.37
N LEU A 4 5.72 0.08 -2.15
CA LEU A 4 4.67 0.43 -1.17
C LEU A 4 3.28 -0.05 -1.60
N PHE A 5 2.95 -0.03 -2.89
CA PHE A 5 1.70 -0.66 -3.36
C PHE A 5 1.64 -2.14 -3.03
N LEU A 6 2.73 -2.87 -3.26
CA LEU A 6 2.80 -4.31 -3.00
C LEU A 6 2.74 -4.63 -1.50
N ILE A 7 3.52 -3.91 -0.67
CA ILE A 7 3.63 -4.26 0.76
C ILE A 7 2.43 -3.77 1.58
N THR A 8 1.78 -2.67 1.20
CA THR A 8 0.67 -2.11 1.98
C THR A 8 -0.71 -2.52 1.46
N GLY A 9 -0.85 -2.78 0.16
CA GLY A 9 -2.15 -3.00 -0.48
C GLY A 9 -3.09 -1.78 -0.45
N ARG A 10 -2.58 -0.58 -0.15
CA ARG A 10 -3.40 0.64 -0.02
C ARG A 10 -3.84 1.18 -1.38
N ARG A 11 -4.87 2.04 -1.36
CA ARG A 11 -5.36 2.70 -2.57
C ARG A 11 -4.30 3.64 -3.16
N ARG A 12 -4.41 3.89 -4.44
CA ARG A 12 -3.52 4.80 -5.16
C ARG A 12 -3.46 6.19 -4.51
N GLU A 13 -4.61 6.72 -4.17
CA GLU A 13 -4.78 8.02 -3.54
C GLU A 13 -4.08 8.09 -2.18
N ASP A 14 -4.13 7.00 -1.39
CA ASP A 14 -3.48 6.88 -0.09
C ASP A 14 -1.96 6.87 -0.24
N ILE A 15 -1.43 6.07 -1.19
CA ILE A 15 0.02 6.02 -1.46
C ILE A 15 0.54 7.36 -1.99
N CYS A 16 -0.22 8.03 -2.86
CA CYS A 16 0.15 9.37 -3.35
C CYS A 16 0.07 10.44 -2.25
N GLY A 17 -0.82 10.24 -1.27
CA GLY A 17 -1.03 11.14 -0.14
C GLY A 17 -0.03 10.98 1.02
N LEU A 18 0.86 9.99 0.96
CA LEU A 18 1.86 9.78 2.02
C LEU A 18 2.79 10.97 2.17
N LYS A 19 3.07 11.35 3.43
CA LYS A 19 3.98 12.43 3.82
C LYS A 19 5.14 11.90 4.65
N TRP A 20 6.26 12.62 4.63
CA TRP A 20 7.47 12.26 5.37
C TRP A 20 7.30 12.29 6.89
N ASP A 21 6.49 13.21 7.41
CA ASP A 21 6.16 13.34 8.83
C ASP A 21 5.24 12.25 9.37
N LYS A 22 4.68 11.43 8.48
CA LYS A 22 3.81 10.28 8.78
C LYS A 22 4.57 8.94 8.80
N ILE A 23 5.89 8.97 8.69
CA ILE A 23 6.74 7.78 8.72
C ILE A 23 7.54 7.79 10.01
N ASP A 24 7.23 6.87 10.89
CA ASP A 24 8.00 6.57 12.11
C ASP A 24 9.09 5.54 11.77
N PHE A 25 10.32 6.02 11.63
CA PHE A 25 11.47 5.19 11.31
C PHE A 25 12.01 4.40 12.50
N GLU A 26 11.63 4.75 13.73
CA GLU A 26 12.07 4.06 14.94
C GLU A 26 11.17 2.85 15.22
N ASN A 27 9.84 3.05 15.11
CA ASN A 27 8.86 2.00 15.34
C ASN A 27 8.45 1.25 14.07
N HIS A 28 9.01 1.61 12.91
CA HIS A 28 8.70 1.02 11.60
C HIS A 28 7.21 1.11 11.22
N ILE A 29 6.59 2.25 11.50
CA ILE A 29 5.17 2.48 11.25
C ILE A 29 4.98 3.59 10.22
N VAL A 30 4.04 3.39 9.30
CA VAL A 30 3.50 4.47 8.46
C VAL A 30 2.07 4.76 8.88
N CYS A 31 1.78 6.04 9.11
CA CYS A 31 0.44 6.54 9.35
C CYS A 31 -0.19 6.98 8.03
N ILE A 32 -1.34 6.43 7.69
CA ILE A 32 -2.11 6.79 6.49
C ILE A 32 -3.38 7.47 6.93
N ASP A 33 -3.39 8.79 6.84
CA ASP A 33 -4.47 9.69 7.25
C ASP A 33 -4.88 10.68 6.14
N THR A 34 -4.17 10.65 5.02
CA THR A 34 -4.36 11.60 3.92
C THR A 34 -4.38 10.86 2.59
N SER A 35 -5.32 11.20 1.73
CA SER A 35 -5.40 10.76 0.34
C SER A 35 -5.20 11.95 -0.59
N LEU A 36 -4.42 11.78 -1.65
CA LEU A 36 -4.22 12.78 -2.69
C LEU A 36 -5.14 12.53 -3.87
N LEU A 37 -6.05 13.45 -4.12
CA LEU A 37 -7.11 13.34 -5.11
C LEU A 37 -6.93 14.38 -6.23
N TYR A 38 -7.60 14.17 -7.36
CA TYR A 38 -7.66 15.10 -8.45
C TYR A 38 -9.08 15.28 -8.95
N LEU A 39 -9.51 16.55 -9.07
CA LEU A 39 -10.74 16.94 -9.75
C LEU A 39 -10.41 17.98 -10.82
N PRO A 40 -11.00 17.88 -12.05
CA PRO A 40 -10.67 18.79 -13.16
C PRO A 40 -10.82 20.27 -12.82
N LYS A 41 -11.81 20.64 -11.99
CA LYS A 41 -12.07 22.03 -11.59
C LYS A 41 -11.24 22.52 -10.42
N LEU A 42 -10.74 21.62 -9.57
CA LEU A 42 -10.04 21.94 -8.33
C LEU A 42 -8.53 21.65 -8.42
N GLY A 43 -8.13 20.81 -9.39
CA GLY A 43 -6.75 20.33 -9.48
C GLY A 43 -6.47 19.21 -8.50
N ILE A 44 -5.20 19.11 -8.07
CA ILE A 44 -4.76 18.15 -7.05
C ILE A 44 -5.08 18.74 -5.67
N TYR A 45 -5.74 17.97 -4.82
CA TYR A 45 -6.08 18.38 -3.47
C TYR A 45 -5.94 17.22 -2.48
N GLU A 46 -5.73 17.59 -1.23
CA GLU A 46 -5.69 16.64 -0.11
C GLU A 46 -7.11 16.39 0.40
N SER A 47 -7.42 15.12 0.61
CA SER A 47 -8.58 14.70 1.38
C SER A 47 -8.07 14.00 2.62
N THR A 48 -8.30 14.58 3.78
CA THR A 48 -8.04 13.90 5.04
C THR A 48 -9.06 12.79 5.20
N THR A 49 -8.59 11.59 5.49
CA THR A 49 -9.48 10.55 6.00
C THR A 49 -10.04 11.08 7.32
N LYS A 50 -11.37 11.09 7.49
CA LYS A 50 -11.97 11.39 8.81
C LYS A 50 -11.24 10.52 9.84
N THR A 51 -11.11 11.01 11.07
CA THR A 51 -10.36 10.41 12.20
C THR A 51 -10.60 8.90 12.36
N GLU A 52 -11.76 8.42 11.95
CA GLU A 52 -12.17 7.01 11.96
C GLU A 52 -11.44 6.11 10.95
N ASN A 53 -10.75 6.66 9.96
CA ASN A 53 -10.08 5.91 8.89
C ASN A 53 -8.54 6.05 8.89
N THR A 54 -7.97 6.67 9.93
CA THR A 54 -6.51 6.71 10.11
C THR A 54 -6.01 5.29 10.34
N THR A 55 -5.02 4.87 9.57
CA THR A 55 -4.46 3.53 9.68
C THR A 55 -2.96 3.61 9.97
N PHE A 56 -2.53 2.90 11.02
CA PHE A 56 -1.12 2.71 11.33
C PHE A 56 -0.69 1.33 10.80
N LEU A 57 0.23 1.33 9.84
CA LEU A 57 0.72 0.10 9.22
C LEU A 57 2.18 -0.14 9.61
N PRO A 58 2.48 -1.23 10.33
CA PRO A 58 3.85 -1.67 10.50
C PRO A 58 4.41 -2.13 9.15
N LEU A 59 5.65 -1.70 8.88
CA LEU A 59 6.40 -2.04 7.66
C LEU A 59 7.65 -2.84 8.03
N PRO A 60 8.07 -3.80 7.19
CA PRO A 60 9.33 -4.52 7.37
C PRO A 60 10.55 -3.59 7.33
N GLU A 61 11.64 -3.99 7.99
CA GLU A 61 12.90 -3.24 8.02
C GLU A 61 13.44 -2.95 6.60
N GLU A 62 13.31 -3.90 5.68
CA GLU A 62 13.75 -3.75 4.29
C GLU A 62 13.01 -2.59 3.60
N THR A 63 11.72 -2.41 3.95
CA THR A 63 10.92 -1.28 3.42
C THR A 63 11.40 0.03 4.03
N MET A 64 11.71 0.06 5.32
CA MET A 64 12.24 1.25 5.99
C MET A 64 13.61 1.63 5.43
N GLN A 65 14.46 0.66 5.13
CA GLN A 65 15.75 0.90 4.48
C GLN A 65 15.58 1.54 3.11
N LEU A 66 14.68 1.02 2.27
CA LEU A 66 14.34 1.62 0.97
C LEU A 66 13.82 3.06 1.11
N LEU A 67 13.05 3.34 2.17
CA LEU A 67 12.55 4.69 2.43
C LEU A 67 13.68 5.64 2.89
N ARG A 68 14.66 5.18 3.68
CA ARG A 68 15.85 5.96 4.05
C ARG A 68 16.69 6.31 2.82
N GLU A 69 16.93 5.34 1.94
CA GLU A 69 17.65 5.56 0.68
C GLU A 69 16.92 6.53 -0.24
N TYR A 70 15.59 6.37 -0.35
CA TYR A 70 14.75 7.28 -1.11
C TYR A 70 14.75 8.70 -0.52
N ARG A 71 14.81 8.83 0.82
CA ARG A 71 14.92 10.13 1.50
C ARG A 71 16.24 10.83 1.19
N ALA A 72 17.33 10.09 1.10
CA ALA A 72 18.63 10.64 0.69
C ALA A 72 18.55 11.23 -0.72
N TRP A 73 18.03 10.47 -1.69
CA TRP A 73 17.80 10.96 -3.05
C TRP A 73 16.84 12.17 -3.09
N TYR A 74 15.76 12.14 -2.31
CA TYR A 74 14.80 13.25 -2.20
C TYR A 74 15.48 14.53 -1.70
N ASN A 75 16.34 14.44 -0.70
CA ASN A 75 17.09 15.56 -0.16
C ASN A 75 18.10 16.12 -1.18
N GLU A 76 18.78 15.27 -1.94
CA GLU A 76 19.64 15.72 -3.03
C GLU A 76 18.86 16.49 -4.10
N LEU A 77 17.69 15.97 -4.48
CA LEU A 77 16.81 16.62 -5.45
C LEU A 77 16.35 18.00 -4.94
N ARG A 78 16.01 18.09 -3.65
CA ARG A 78 15.64 19.34 -2.98
C ARG A 78 16.80 20.36 -3.03
N LEU A 79 18.00 19.93 -2.68
CA LEU A 79 19.20 20.79 -2.73
C LEU A 79 19.50 21.27 -4.15
N LYS A 80 19.42 20.41 -5.15
CA LYS A 80 19.62 20.78 -6.57
C LYS A 80 18.63 21.83 -7.08
N ASN A 81 17.41 21.82 -6.56
CA ASN A 81 16.37 22.79 -6.94
C ASN A 81 16.51 24.14 -6.18
N GLY A 82 17.10 24.15 -5.00
CA GLY A 82 17.26 25.35 -4.19
C GLY A 82 15.95 26.13 -4.01
N GLY A 83 15.96 27.42 -4.28
CA GLY A 83 14.78 28.28 -4.14
C GLY A 83 13.59 27.97 -5.06
N ARG A 84 13.75 27.07 -6.03
CA ARG A 84 12.63 26.60 -6.89
C ARG A 84 11.89 25.40 -6.29
N TRP A 85 12.36 24.85 -5.18
CA TRP A 85 11.74 23.73 -4.51
C TRP A 85 10.43 24.15 -3.85
N GLN A 86 9.38 23.37 -4.10
CA GLN A 86 8.09 23.47 -3.42
C GLN A 86 8.04 22.42 -2.31
N ASP A 87 8.16 22.88 -1.05
CA ASP A 87 8.17 21.98 0.11
C ASP A 87 6.73 21.56 0.46
N SER A 88 6.27 20.54 -0.24
CA SER A 88 4.91 20.02 -0.07
C SER A 88 4.79 18.97 1.04
N GLY A 89 5.91 18.48 1.59
CA GLY A 89 5.94 17.42 2.60
C GLY A 89 5.58 16.02 2.11
N PHE A 90 5.08 15.87 0.87
CA PHE A 90 4.71 14.55 0.33
C PHE A 90 5.94 13.67 0.10
N LEU A 91 5.73 12.36 0.30
CA LEU A 91 6.74 11.35 0.00
C LEU A 91 7.04 11.30 -1.51
N PHE A 92 6.02 11.34 -2.35
CA PHE A 92 6.14 11.29 -3.81
C PHE A 92 5.83 12.63 -4.43
N VAL A 93 6.84 13.20 -5.09
CA VAL A 93 6.80 14.55 -5.64
C VAL A 93 7.28 14.60 -7.09
N LYS A 94 6.96 15.68 -7.78
CA LYS A 94 7.58 16.06 -9.06
C LYS A 94 9.02 16.51 -8.82
N ASN A 95 9.79 16.69 -9.90
CA ASN A 95 11.18 17.14 -9.81
C ASN A 95 11.38 18.49 -9.09
N ASN A 96 10.35 19.31 -8.97
CA ASN A 96 10.37 20.58 -8.27
C ASN A 96 9.75 20.53 -6.86
N GLY A 97 9.47 19.36 -6.32
CA GLY A 97 8.87 19.19 -4.99
C GLY A 97 7.36 19.31 -4.90
N ALA A 98 6.68 19.70 -5.98
CA ALA A 98 5.21 19.72 -6.02
C ALA A 98 4.62 18.31 -5.95
N PRO A 99 3.40 18.15 -5.41
CA PRO A 99 2.73 16.84 -5.38
C PRO A 99 2.62 16.21 -6.77
N ILE A 100 2.80 14.89 -6.86
CA ILE A 100 2.56 14.18 -8.12
C ILE A 100 1.06 14.15 -8.44
N HIS A 101 0.72 14.03 -9.71
CA HIS A 101 -0.66 13.72 -10.08
C HIS A 101 -0.98 12.27 -9.69
N PRO A 102 -2.14 11.98 -9.06
CA PRO A 102 -2.48 10.61 -8.63
C PRO A 102 -2.38 9.56 -9.75
N ASP A 103 -2.69 9.92 -11.00
CA ASP A 103 -2.60 9.01 -12.15
C ASP A 103 -1.18 8.83 -12.71
N SER A 104 -0.19 9.59 -12.22
CA SER A 104 1.19 9.52 -12.75
C SER A 104 1.77 8.10 -12.67
N PHE A 105 1.51 7.40 -11.57
CA PHE A 105 2.00 6.04 -11.39
C PHE A 105 1.33 5.05 -12.34
N ALA A 106 0.01 5.14 -12.54
CA ALA A 106 -0.70 4.29 -13.50
C ALA A 106 -0.19 4.49 -14.93
N GLY A 107 0.03 5.75 -15.32
CA GLY A 107 0.62 6.09 -16.61
C GLY A 107 2.04 5.55 -16.80
N TRP A 108 2.88 5.66 -15.76
CA TRP A 108 4.22 5.09 -15.76
C TRP A 108 4.17 3.57 -15.84
N LEU A 109 3.35 2.91 -15.03
CA LEU A 109 3.21 1.46 -14.97
C LEU A 109 2.82 0.87 -16.32
N ARG A 110 1.83 1.48 -17.00
CA ARG A 110 1.41 1.08 -18.35
C ARG A 110 2.57 1.16 -19.38
N LYS A 111 3.38 2.24 -19.31
CA LYS A 111 4.56 2.37 -20.19
C LYS A 111 5.64 1.35 -19.85
N PHE A 112 5.84 1.09 -18.57
CA PHE A 112 6.82 0.12 -18.07
C PHE A 112 6.47 -1.29 -18.50
N THR A 113 5.23 -1.75 -18.26
CA THR A 113 4.79 -3.10 -18.66
C THR A 113 4.88 -3.31 -20.16
N LYS A 114 4.45 -2.30 -20.95
CA LYS A 114 4.57 -2.35 -22.42
C LYS A 114 6.03 -2.45 -22.90
N ARG A 115 6.95 -1.71 -22.25
CA ARG A 115 8.38 -1.70 -22.64
C ARG A 115 9.06 -3.04 -22.36
N HIS A 116 8.63 -3.73 -21.30
CA HIS A 116 9.27 -4.97 -20.83
C HIS A 116 8.46 -6.23 -21.17
N ASP A 117 7.48 -6.11 -22.07
CA ASP A 117 6.59 -7.21 -22.48
C ASP A 117 5.97 -7.98 -21.31
N LEU A 118 5.56 -7.23 -20.28
CA LEU A 118 4.91 -7.75 -19.10
C LEU A 118 3.39 -7.70 -19.25
N PRO A 119 2.64 -8.56 -18.54
CA PRO A 119 1.20 -8.47 -18.48
C PRO A 119 0.73 -7.08 -18.07
N HIS A 120 -0.46 -6.68 -18.51
CA HIS A 120 -1.04 -5.40 -18.12
C HIS A 120 -1.29 -5.35 -16.61
N LEU A 121 -0.55 -4.49 -15.93
CA LEU A 121 -0.69 -4.24 -14.50
C LEU A 121 -1.34 -2.88 -14.26
N HIS A 122 -2.15 -2.81 -13.22
CA HIS A 122 -2.76 -1.56 -12.74
C HIS A 122 -2.67 -1.47 -11.21
N PRO A 123 -2.65 -0.25 -10.63
CA PRO A 123 -2.44 -0.07 -9.18
C PRO A 123 -3.40 -0.87 -8.29
N HIS A 124 -4.66 -1.00 -8.71
CA HIS A 124 -5.65 -1.78 -7.96
C HIS A 124 -5.35 -3.29 -7.95
N GLY A 125 -4.69 -3.81 -8.98
CA GLY A 125 -4.25 -5.21 -9.05
C GLY A 125 -3.27 -5.57 -7.93
N PHE A 126 -2.37 -4.65 -7.55
CA PHE A 126 -1.46 -4.89 -6.42
C PHE A 126 -2.18 -5.06 -5.09
N ARG A 127 -3.28 -4.33 -4.89
CA ARG A 127 -4.14 -4.48 -3.72
C ARG A 127 -4.81 -5.85 -3.69
N HIS A 128 -5.33 -6.32 -4.83
CA HIS A 128 -5.89 -7.68 -4.94
C HIS A 128 -4.84 -8.75 -4.65
N THR A 129 -3.65 -8.62 -5.25
CA THR A 129 -2.54 -9.54 -5.00
C THR A 129 -2.16 -9.57 -3.51
N ASN A 130 -1.99 -8.39 -2.88
CA ASN A 130 -1.66 -8.29 -1.46
C ASN A 130 -2.70 -9.01 -0.59
N ALA A 131 -3.99 -8.75 -0.80
CA ALA A 131 -5.06 -9.37 -0.04
C ALA A 131 -5.13 -10.89 -0.24
N SER A 132 -5.08 -11.35 -1.50
CA SER A 132 -5.11 -12.79 -1.82
C SER A 132 -3.93 -13.53 -1.20
N MET A 133 -2.73 -12.94 -1.24
CA MET A 133 -1.54 -13.52 -0.61
C MET A 133 -1.68 -13.61 0.90
N LEU A 134 -2.18 -12.57 1.57
CA LEU A 134 -2.36 -12.58 3.02
C LEU A 134 -3.40 -13.61 3.44
N ILE A 135 -4.56 -13.64 2.79
CA ILE A 135 -5.64 -14.61 3.08
C ILE A 135 -5.18 -16.04 2.78
N GLY A 136 -4.52 -16.27 1.63
CA GLY A 136 -3.99 -17.58 1.25
C GLY A 136 -2.92 -18.12 2.21
N ASN A 137 -2.23 -17.22 2.94
CA ASN A 137 -1.29 -17.58 4.01
C ASN A 137 -1.92 -17.63 5.42
N GLY A 138 -3.26 -17.56 5.52
CA GLY A 138 -3.99 -17.75 6.77
C GLY A 138 -4.15 -16.52 7.64
N VAL A 139 -3.84 -15.31 7.11
CA VAL A 139 -4.15 -14.06 7.82
C VAL A 139 -5.66 -13.86 7.82
N ASP A 140 -6.24 -13.55 8.98
CA ASP A 140 -7.67 -13.36 9.11
C ASP A 140 -8.19 -12.17 8.31
N VAL A 141 -9.44 -12.29 7.85
CA VAL A 141 -10.05 -11.34 6.91
C VAL A 141 -10.24 -9.95 7.51
N VAL A 142 -10.47 -9.86 8.83
CA VAL A 142 -10.64 -8.58 9.54
C VAL A 142 -9.32 -7.81 9.55
N THR A 143 -8.21 -8.49 9.86
CA THR A 143 -6.87 -7.93 9.77
C THR A 143 -6.54 -7.46 8.36
N VAL A 144 -6.86 -8.26 7.34
CA VAL A 144 -6.67 -7.87 5.93
C VAL A 144 -7.51 -6.65 5.56
N ALA A 145 -8.81 -6.63 5.92
CA ALA A 145 -9.69 -5.50 5.67
C ALA A 145 -9.17 -4.20 6.29
N ASN A 146 -8.77 -4.25 7.56
CA ASN A 146 -8.19 -3.11 8.27
C ASN A 146 -6.89 -2.62 7.60
N ARG A 147 -6.00 -3.55 7.26
CA ARG A 147 -4.75 -3.24 6.56
C ARG A 147 -4.98 -2.55 5.23
N LEU A 148 -5.96 -3.01 4.47
CA LEU A 148 -6.35 -2.42 3.20
C LEU A 148 -7.09 -1.07 3.37
N GLY A 149 -7.65 -0.78 4.53
CA GLY A 149 -8.51 0.40 4.77
C GLY A 149 -9.89 0.24 4.13
N HIS A 150 -10.49 -0.96 4.21
CA HIS A 150 -11.90 -1.14 3.94
C HIS A 150 -12.71 -0.68 5.16
N ALA A 151 -13.67 0.22 4.93
CA ALA A 151 -14.58 0.67 5.98
C ALA A 151 -15.51 -0.47 6.45
N ASP A 152 -15.79 -1.40 5.55
CA ASP A 152 -16.63 -2.59 5.81
C ASP A 152 -15.86 -3.86 5.41
N VAL A 153 -15.78 -4.79 6.36
CA VAL A 153 -15.16 -6.12 6.17
C VAL A 153 -15.89 -6.95 5.12
N SER A 154 -17.20 -6.73 4.93
CA SER A 154 -18.00 -7.41 3.90
C SER A 154 -17.40 -7.22 2.51
N THR A 155 -16.85 -6.04 2.21
CA THR A 155 -16.14 -5.78 0.94
C THR A 155 -14.98 -6.74 0.73
N THR A 156 -14.24 -7.09 1.79
CA THR A 156 -13.14 -8.06 1.70
C THR A 156 -13.67 -9.47 1.53
N LEU A 157 -14.71 -9.83 2.28
CA LEU A 157 -15.35 -11.15 2.18
C LEU A 157 -15.88 -11.43 0.77
N ASP A 158 -16.60 -10.49 0.19
CA ASP A 158 -17.19 -10.63 -1.15
C ASP A 158 -16.12 -10.77 -2.24
N ILE A 159 -15.13 -9.90 -2.22
CA ILE A 159 -14.09 -9.86 -3.25
C ILE A 159 -13.15 -11.07 -3.18
N TYR A 160 -12.86 -11.57 -1.95
CA TYR A 160 -11.86 -12.61 -1.73
C TYR A 160 -12.47 -13.95 -1.27
N SER A 161 -13.75 -14.16 -1.48
CA SER A 161 -14.50 -15.37 -1.07
C SER A 161 -13.83 -16.68 -1.52
N HIS A 162 -13.26 -16.72 -2.72
CA HIS A 162 -12.55 -17.90 -3.22
C HIS A 162 -11.28 -18.21 -2.40
N ALA A 163 -10.42 -17.22 -2.16
CA ALA A 163 -9.21 -17.38 -1.36
C ALA A 163 -9.53 -17.74 0.10
N ILE A 164 -10.65 -17.23 0.63
CA ILE A 164 -11.16 -17.59 1.96
C ILE A 164 -11.58 -19.06 2.02
N ASN A 165 -12.25 -19.56 1.00
CA ASN A 165 -12.67 -20.97 0.95
C ASN A 165 -11.47 -21.91 0.85
N GLU A 166 -10.44 -21.58 0.09
CA GLU A 166 -9.16 -22.31 0.07
C GLU A 166 -8.48 -22.33 1.44
N ALA A 167 -8.43 -21.17 2.13
CA ALA A 167 -7.86 -21.08 3.48
C ALA A 167 -8.65 -21.92 4.50
N LYS A 168 -9.99 -21.97 4.39
CA LYS A 168 -10.85 -22.86 5.23
C LYS A 168 -10.56 -24.34 5.00
N ALA A 169 -10.39 -24.76 3.75
CA ALA A 169 -10.03 -26.14 3.43
C ALA A 169 -8.69 -26.52 4.07
N LYS A 170 -7.66 -25.68 3.91
CA LYS A 170 -6.33 -25.88 4.52
C LYS A 170 -6.38 -25.92 6.06
N ALA A 171 -7.22 -25.09 6.68
CA ALA A 171 -7.41 -25.10 8.13
C ALA A 171 -8.03 -26.45 8.60
N SER A 172 -8.97 -27.00 7.85
CA SER A 172 -9.59 -28.32 8.15
C SER A 172 -8.56 -29.45 8.05
N GLU A 173 -7.69 -29.44 7.05
CA GLU A 173 -6.60 -30.41 6.89
C GLU A 173 -5.59 -30.30 8.06
N THR A 174 -5.21 -29.05 8.42
CA THR A 174 -4.32 -28.82 9.56
C THR A 174 -4.90 -29.37 10.87
N LEU A 175 -6.20 -29.14 11.10
CA LEU A 175 -6.88 -29.66 12.28
C LEU A 175 -6.90 -31.19 12.30
N ALA A 176 -7.19 -31.83 11.17
CA ALA A 176 -7.17 -33.27 11.02
C ALA A 176 -5.77 -33.84 11.35
N ASP A 177 -4.73 -33.23 10.82
CA ASP A 177 -3.33 -33.63 11.10
C ASP A 177 -2.98 -33.54 12.58
N VAL A 178 -3.35 -32.44 13.25
CA VAL A 178 -3.10 -32.27 14.69
C VAL A 178 -3.85 -33.32 15.50
N MET A 179 -5.10 -33.61 15.15
CA MET A 179 -5.91 -34.62 15.86
C MET A 179 -5.40 -36.03 15.64
N LEU A 180 -4.95 -36.36 14.41
CA LEU A 180 -4.43 -37.70 14.08
C LEU A 180 -3.05 -37.95 14.70
N ARG A 181 -2.17 -36.94 14.79
CA ARG A 181 -0.86 -37.07 15.48
C ARG A 181 -1.02 -37.35 16.97
N ARG A 182 -2.06 -36.83 17.63
CA ARG A 182 -2.38 -37.16 19.04
C ARG A 182 -2.82 -38.62 19.27
N LYS A 183 -3.27 -39.33 18.22
CA LYS A 183 -3.64 -40.75 18.33
C LYS A 183 -2.49 -41.72 18.16
N LYS A 184 -1.28 -41.23 17.77
CA LYS A 184 -0.07 -42.08 17.58
C LYS A 184 0.96 -41.97 18.73
N ALA A 185 0.67 -41.21 19.78
CA ALA A 185 1.43 -41.11 21.01
C ALA A 185 0.67 -41.76 22.17
#